data_4158c58968deb1247b362d4ff7f94fe7
#
_entry.id   4158c58968deb1247b362d4ff7f94fe7
#
_cell.length_a   1.000
_cell.length_b   1.000
_cell.length_c   1.000
_cell.angle_alpha   90.00
_cell.angle_beta   90.00
_cell.angle_gamma   90.00
#
_symmetry.space_group_name_H-M   'P 1'
#
loop_
_entity.id
_entity.type
_entity.pdbx_description
1 polymer ?
#
loop_
_entity_poly.entity_id
_entity_poly.type
_entity_poly.pdbx_seq_one_letter_code
_entity_poly.pdbx_strand_id
1 'polypeptide(L)'
;MNILVLNGSPKGKASATLHTALYLEALHPEHTFEYLPVGVRIKSYEKDFAPARAALEKADLVLFCYPVYTFLAPYQLHRFVELMKESGPDLAGKFASQITTSKHFYDVTAHRWVEENCFDLGMKPVRGLSADMEDLLSEKGRRQARDFFDQLVFACEHGLFVPPPPAACAPARPAYRAALPETPKTGDKDVVIVTDCAPENAGLAAMIADFRAALPHASRVINLRDFPFAGGCLGCMNCAVTGKCVYKDSFDDFLRGTVQTADAFVYAFSVSGHSAGSLFKCYDDR
;
A
#
# COMPACT_ATOMS: atom_id res chain seq x y z
N MET A 1 18.72 -16.56 -11.91
CA MET A 1 18.42 -15.75 -10.71
C MET A 1 17.32 -16.40 -9.89
N ASN A 2 17.35 -16.17 -8.57
CA ASN A 2 16.24 -16.52 -7.68
C ASN A 2 15.29 -15.31 -7.59
N ILE A 3 14.11 -15.45 -8.12
CA ILE A 3 13.09 -14.39 -8.19
C ILE A 3 12.00 -14.67 -7.16
N LEU A 4 11.84 -13.78 -6.20
CA LEU A 4 10.77 -13.87 -5.21
C LEU A 4 9.59 -13.00 -5.64
N VAL A 5 8.47 -13.61 -5.95
CA VAL A 5 7.23 -12.93 -6.32
C VAL A 5 6.37 -12.69 -5.07
N LEU A 6 6.18 -11.43 -4.72
CA LEU A 6 5.26 -11.01 -3.65
C LEU A 6 3.87 -10.80 -4.25
N ASN A 7 3.01 -11.81 -4.18
CA ASN A 7 1.62 -11.66 -4.62
C ASN A 7 0.81 -10.85 -3.60
N GLY A 8 0.78 -9.52 -3.77
CA GLY A 8 0.03 -8.59 -2.93
C GLY A 8 -1.48 -8.57 -3.20
N SER A 9 -1.95 -9.33 -4.17
CA SER A 9 -3.38 -9.36 -4.50
C SER A 9 -4.19 -10.15 -3.48
N PRO A 10 -5.25 -9.55 -2.90
CA PRO A 10 -6.17 -10.27 -2.02
C PRO A 10 -6.99 -11.35 -2.74
N LYS A 11 -6.99 -11.37 -4.07
CA LYS A 11 -7.63 -12.44 -4.88
C LYS A 11 -6.78 -13.72 -4.96
N GLY A 12 -5.58 -13.72 -4.41
CA GLY A 12 -4.70 -14.88 -4.37
C GLY A 12 -4.43 -15.45 -5.76
N LYS A 13 -4.75 -16.73 -5.98
CA LYS A 13 -4.53 -17.42 -7.26
C LYS A 13 -5.36 -16.89 -8.43
N ALA A 14 -6.45 -16.18 -8.17
CA ALA A 14 -7.28 -15.56 -9.20
C ALA A 14 -6.82 -14.14 -9.60
N SER A 15 -5.63 -13.73 -9.20
CA SER A 15 -5.07 -12.42 -9.53
C SER A 15 -4.55 -12.37 -10.96
N ALA A 16 -5.04 -11.41 -11.75
CA ALA A 16 -4.51 -11.17 -13.09
C ALA A 16 -3.01 -10.83 -13.06
N THR A 17 -2.58 -10.04 -12.06
CA THR A 17 -1.16 -9.69 -11.88
C THR A 17 -0.30 -10.92 -11.61
N LEU A 18 -0.78 -11.87 -10.80
CA LEU A 18 -0.08 -13.13 -10.56
C LEU A 18 0.03 -13.95 -11.87
N HIS A 19 -1.03 -13.96 -12.69
CA HIS A 19 -1.00 -14.70 -13.97
C HIS A 19 0.05 -14.12 -14.92
N THR A 20 0.32 -12.82 -14.87
CA THR A 20 1.44 -12.22 -15.63
C THR A 20 2.78 -12.78 -15.15
N ALA A 21 3.02 -12.88 -13.86
CA ALA A 21 4.25 -13.47 -13.33
C ALA A 21 4.38 -14.96 -13.69
N LEU A 22 3.31 -15.76 -13.60
CA LEU A 22 3.29 -17.16 -14.02
C LEU A 22 3.52 -17.33 -15.52
N TYR A 23 3.01 -16.42 -16.34
CA TYR A 23 3.29 -16.41 -17.79
C TYR A 23 4.76 -16.18 -18.08
N LEU A 24 5.41 -15.25 -17.36
CA LEU A 24 6.83 -14.97 -17.47
C LEU A 24 7.68 -16.15 -16.99
N GLU A 25 7.34 -16.77 -15.87
CA GLU A 25 7.99 -18.00 -15.38
C GLU A 25 7.99 -19.12 -16.43
N ALA A 26 6.82 -19.33 -17.08
CA ALA A 26 6.70 -20.38 -18.10
C ALA A 26 7.58 -20.13 -19.34
N LEU A 27 7.95 -18.87 -19.62
CA LEU A 27 8.82 -18.49 -20.73
C LEU A 27 10.30 -18.50 -20.38
N HIS A 28 10.64 -18.42 -19.08
CA HIS A 28 12.00 -18.25 -18.58
C HIS A 28 12.39 -19.36 -17.58
N PRO A 29 12.42 -20.64 -18.02
CA PRO A 29 12.72 -21.78 -17.14
C PRO A 29 14.16 -21.78 -16.60
N GLU A 30 15.04 -20.93 -17.10
CA GLU A 30 16.40 -20.71 -16.61
C GLU A 30 16.45 -19.94 -15.29
N HIS A 31 15.35 -19.33 -14.85
CA HIS A 31 15.22 -18.65 -13.58
C HIS A 31 14.38 -19.46 -12.58
N THR A 32 14.63 -19.28 -11.29
CA THR A 32 13.84 -19.92 -10.23
C THR A 32 12.87 -18.92 -9.65
N PHE A 33 11.57 -19.24 -9.69
CA PHE A 33 10.54 -18.42 -9.11
C PHE A 33 10.02 -19.02 -7.80
N GLU A 34 9.96 -18.21 -6.77
CA GLU A 34 9.32 -18.51 -5.49
C GLU A 34 8.18 -17.51 -5.24
N TYR A 35 7.08 -17.96 -4.65
CA TYR A 35 5.87 -17.14 -4.49
C TYR A 35 5.46 -16.99 -3.03
N LEU A 36 5.36 -15.75 -2.55
CA LEU A 36 4.73 -15.46 -1.26
C LEU A 36 3.32 -14.90 -1.47
N PRO A 37 2.28 -15.58 -0.99
CA PRO A 37 0.89 -15.16 -1.15
C PRO A 37 0.48 -14.07 -0.14
N VAL A 38 1.13 -12.90 -0.25
CA VAL A 38 1.00 -11.77 0.69
C VAL A 38 -0.44 -11.34 0.88
N GLY A 39 -1.17 -11.14 -0.23
CA GLY A 39 -2.53 -10.62 -0.19
C GLY A 39 -3.54 -11.49 0.57
N VAL A 40 -3.34 -12.80 0.60
CA VAL A 40 -4.23 -13.73 1.30
C VAL A 40 -3.70 -14.20 2.66
N ARG A 41 -2.40 -13.99 2.93
CA ARG A 41 -1.74 -14.49 4.14
C ARG A 41 -1.18 -13.40 5.06
N ILE A 42 -1.52 -12.14 4.84
CA ILE A 42 -0.97 -11.04 5.63
C ILE A 42 -1.09 -11.26 7.14
N LYS A 43 -2.23 -11.75 7.63
CA LYS A 43 -2.43 -12.06 9.05
C LYS A 43 -1.54 -13.18 9.60
N SER A 44 -1.05 -14.07 8.73
CA SER A 44 -0.06 -15.08 9.12
C SER A 44 1.32 -14.44 9.25
N TYR A 45 1.67 -13.53 8.33
CA TYR A 45 2.94 -12.80 8.39
C TYR A 45 3.01 -11.79 9.54
N GLU A 46 1.87 -11.23 9.98
CA GLU A 46 1.79 -10.42 11.19
C GLU A 46 2.12 -11.23 12.47
N LYS A 47 1.83 -12.52 12.46
CA LYS A 47 2.11 -13.43 13.61
C LYS A 47 3.55 -13.95 13.57
N ASP A 48 4.03 -14.31 12.40
CA ASP A 48 5.35 -14.87 12.19
C ASP A 48 5.88 -14.44 10.81
N PHE A 49 6.83 -13.52 10.80
CA PHE A 49 7.45 -13.00 9.58
C PHE A 49 8.73 -13.77 9.19
N ALA A 50 9.25 -14.65 10.05
CA ALA A 50 10.53 -15.33 9.83
C ALA A 50 10.60 -16.11 8.50
N PRO A 51 9.57 -16.85 8.05
CA PRO A 51 9.61 -17.52 6.76
C PRO A 51 9.68 -16.55 5.56
N ALA A 52 8.97 -15.42 5.65
CA ALA A 52 9.02 -14.39 4.61
C ALA A 52 10.38 -13.68 4.58
N ARG A 53 10.94 -13.40 5.75
CA ARG A 53 12.29 -12.85 5.89
C ARG A 53 13.34 -13.75 5.23
N ALA A 54 13.32 -15.04 5.51
CA ALA A 54 14.26 -16.00 4.92
C ALA A 54 14.14 -16.07 3.38
N ALA A 55 12.91 -16.02 2.84
CA ALA A 55 12.70 -15.98 1.40
C ALA A 55 13.23 -14.67 0.76
N LEU A 56 12.98 -13.52 1.42
CA LEU A 56 13.49 -12.23 0.98
C LEU A 56 15.03 -12.18 0.96
N GLU A 57 15.67 -12.69 2.00
CA GLU A 57 17.14 -12.72 2.11
C GLU A 57 17.80 -13.66 1.09
N LYS A 58 17.11 -14.71 0.65
CA LYS A 58 17.59 -15.64 -0.37
C LYS A 58 17.44 -15.13 -1.80
N ALA A 59 16.52 -14.23 -2.07
CA ALA A 59 16.21 -13.75 -3.41
C ALA A 59 17.33 -12.86 -3.98
N ASP A 60 17.54 -12.93 -5.30
CA ASP A 60 18.36 -11.98 -6.05
C ASP A 60 17.50 -10.79 -6.51
N LEU A 61 16.24 -11.07 -6.85
CA LEU A 61 15.24 -10.11 -7.32
C LEU A 61 13.92 -10.30 -6.56
N VAL A 62 13.36 -9.23 -6.04
CA VAL A 62 12.01 -9.20 -5.44
C VAL A 62 11.04 -8.54 -6.43
N LEU A 63 10.03 -9.28 -6.85
CA LEU A 63 9.02 -8.83 -7.80
C LEU A 63 7.68 -8.60 -7.09
N PHE A 64 7.30 -7.34 -6.92
CA PHE A 64 6.02 -6.96 -6.33
C PHE A 64 4.89 -7.08 -7.35
N CYS A 65 3.92 -7.97 -7.13
CA CYS A 65 2.79 -8.21 -8.03
C CYS A 65 1.48 -7.88 -7.33
N TYR A 66 0.77 -6.82 -7.77
CA TYR A 66 -0.42 -6.36 -7.09
C TYR A 66 -1.40 -5.58 -8.00
N PRO A 67 -2.71 -5.64 -7.71
CA PRO A 67 -3.67 -4.72 -8.31
C PRO A 67 -3.56 -3.34 -7.64
N VAL A 68 -3.89 -2.29 -8.38
CA VAL A 68 -3.98 -0.94 -7.81
C VAL A 68 -5.34 -0.74 -7.15
N TYR A 69 -5.33 -0.34 -5.88
CA TYR A 69 -6.50 0.04 -5.11
C TYR A 69 -6.33 1.48 -4.64
N THR A 70 -7.26 2.36 -4.99
CA THR A 70 -7.23 3.78 -4.64
C THR A 70 -5.85 4.40 -4.91
N PHE A 71 -5.34 4.24 -6.14
CA PHE A 71 -4.04 4.73 -6.65
C PHE A 71 -2.77 4.15 -6.01
N LEU A 72 -2.88 3.24 -5.06
CA LEU A 72 -1.78 2.63 -4.32
C LEU A 72 -1.87 1.09 -4.34
N ALA A 73 -0.91 0.44 -3.73
CA ALA A 73 -0.99 -0.99 -3.45
C ALA A 73 -2.11 -1.28 -2.43
N PRO A 74 -2.72 -2.49 -2.43
CA PRO A 74 -3.71 -2.87 -1.43
C PRO A 74 -3.15 -2.87 0.00
N TYR A 75 -4.02 -2.67 0.99
CA TYR A 75 -3.68 -2.74 2.42
C TYR A 75 -2.72 -3.88 2.77
N GLN A 76 -2.97 -5.07 2.23
CA GLN A 76 -2.19 -6.26 2.56
C GLN A 76 -0.71 -6.12 2.17
N LEU A 77 -0.44 -5.48 1.03
CA LEU A 77 0.93 -5.24 0.61
C LEU A 77 1.56 -4.07 1.37
N HIS A 78 0.78 -3.04 1.71
CA HIS A 78 1.24 -1.97 2.59
C HIS A 78 1.71 -2.54 3.93
N ARG A 79 0.88 -3.38 4.57
CA ARG A 79 1.24 -4.01 5.85
C ARG A 79 2.46 -4.93 5.73
N PHE A 80 2.60 -5.64 4.62
CA PHE A 80 3.76 -6.49 4.39
C PHE A 80 5.05 -5.67 4.27
N VAL A 81 5.02 -4.52 3.57
CA VAL A 81 6.19 -3.62 3.47
C VAL A 81 6.55 -3.03 4.84
N GLU A 82 5.56 -2.68 5.68
CA GLU A 82 5.82 -2.29 7.07
C GLU A 82 6.52 -3.41 7.85
N LEU A 83 6.04 -4.66 7.73
CA LEU A 83 6.67 -5.82 8.36
C LEU A 83 8.10 -6.07 7.84
N MET A 84 8.37 -5.84 6.55
CA MET A 84 9.75 -5.87 6.03
C MET A 84 10.63 -4.86 6.75
N LYS A 85 10.17 -3.62 6.94
CA LYS A 85 10.93 -2.58 7.66
C LYS A 85 11.08 -2.91 9.15
N GLU A 86 10.03 -3.39 9.78
CA GLU A 86 10.02 -3.78 11.21
C GLU A 86 10.96 -4.96 11.50
N SER A 87 11.01 -5.95 10.62
CA SER A 87 11.83 -7.17 10.81
C SER A 87 13.27 -7.03 10.35
N GLY A 88 13.58 -6.01 9.56
CA GLY A 88 14.95 -5.68 9.12
C GLY A 88 15.67 -6.80 8.36
N PRO A 89 15.10 -7.42 7.28
CA PRO A 89 15.83 -8.36 6.44
C PRO A 89 17.01 -7.67 5.75
N ASP A 90 18.08 -8.41 5.49
CA ASP A 90 19.19 -7.89 4.68
C ASP A 90 18.81 -7.89 3.19
N LEU A 91 18.39 -6.75 2.70
CA LEU A 91 18.01 -6.51 1.30
C LEU A 91 18.97 -5.58 0.56
N ALA A 92 20.07 -5.20 1.20
CA ALA A 92 21.03 -4.27 0.64
C ALA A 92 21.57 -4.79 -0.72
N GLY A 93 21.41 -3.97 -1.75
CA GLY A 93 21.91 -4.27 -3.09
C GLY A 93 21.09 -5.28 -3.91
N LYS A 94 20.03 -5.90 -3.35
CA LYS A 94 19.11 -6.77 -4.10
C LYS A 94 18.28 -5.95 -5.06
N PHE A 95 17.94 -6.56 -6.20
CA PHE A 95 17.07 -5.90 -7.17
C PHE A 95 15.59 -5.99 -6.74
N ALA A 96 14.83 -4.99 -7.16
CA ALA A 96 13.37 -4.97 -6.99
C ALA A 96 12.70 -4.48 -8.27
N SER A 97 11.55 -5.02 -8.60
CA SER A 97 10.68 -4.49 -9.64
C SER A 97 9.22 -4.79 -9.31
N GLN A 98 8.31 -4.36 -10.17
CA GLN A 98 6.89 -4.51 -9.89
C GLN A 98 6.08 -4.74 -11.16
N ILE A 99 5.00 -5.51 -11.00
CA ILE A 99 3.95 -5.68 -12.00
C ILE A 99 2.64 -5.23 -11.36
N THR A 100 1.98 -4.26 -11.98
CA THR A 100 0.65 -3.81 -11.54
C THR A 100 -0.42 -4.19 -12.55
N THR A 101 -1.65 -4.27 -12.08
CA THR A 101 -2.84 -4.26 -12.93
C THR A 101 -3.78 -3.14 -12.48
N SER A 102 -4.08 -2.25 -13.43
CA SER A 102 -5.00 -1.12 -13.24
C SER A 102 -5.63 -0.76 -14.59
N LYS A 103 -6.36 0.33 -14.67
CA LYS A 103 -6.55 1.05 -15.92
C LYS A 103 -5.34 1.95 -16.09
N HIS A 104 -4.61 1.81 -17.19
CA HIS A 104 -3.31 2.45 -17.45
C HIS A 104 -3.15 3.85 -16.82
N PHE A 105 -1.95 4.20 -16.35
CA PHE A 105 -1.52 5.42 -15.65
C PHE A 105 -2.17 5.74 -14.29
N TYR A 106 -3.10 4.97 -13.81
CA TYR A 106 -3.60 5.12 -12.42
C TYR A 106 -2.67 4.49 -11.38
N ASP A 107 -1.61 3.86 -11.79
CA ASP A 107 -0.62 3.16 -10.97
C ASP A 107 0.68 3.95 -10.73
N VAL A 108 0.83 5.15 -11.28
CA VAL A 108 2.05 5.96 -11.14
C VAL A 108 2.43 6.19 -9.68
N THR A 109 1.45 6.53 -8.83
CA THR A 109 1.68 6.73 -7.39
C THR A 109 2.06 5.42 -6.70
N ALA A 110 1.41 4.31 -7.07
CA ALA A 110 1.72 2.98 -6.53
C ALA A 110 3.15 2.54 -6.89
N HIS A 111 3.58 2.75 -8.15
CA HIS A 111 4.94 2.46 -8.59
C HIS A 111 5.98 3.25 -7.80
N ARG A 112 5.76 4.55 -7.66
CA ARG A 112 6.66 5.42 -6.89
C ARG A 112 6.71 5.02 -5.43
N TRP A 113 5.58 4.67 -4.83
CA TRP A 113 5.53 4.20 -3.44
C TRP A 113 6.38 2.94 -3.22
N VAL A 114 6.32 1.95 -4.14
CA VAL A 114 7.18 0.75 -4.05
C VAL A 114 8.64 1.13 -4.22
N GLU A 115 9.00 1.96 -5.20
CA GLU A 115 10.39 2.40 -5.45
C GLU A 115 10.98 3.09 -4.21
N GLU A 116 10.26 4.04 -3.62
CA GLU A 116 10.72 4.79 -2.44
C GLU A 116 10.91 3.87 -1.22
N ASN A 117 10.01 2.91 -1.02
CA ASN A 117 10.18 1.90 0.05
C ASN A 117 11.34 0.94 -0.23
N CYS A 118 11.60 0.60 -1.50
CA CYS A 118 12.78 -0.16 -1.88
C CYS A 118 14.09 0.58 -1.58
N PHE A 119 14.14 1.90 -1.81
CA PHE A 119 15.30 2.70 -1.42
C PHE A 119 15.54 2.69 0.09
N ASP A 120 14.49 2.83 0.91
CA ASP A 120 14.60 2.74 2.37
C ASP A 120 15.16 1.38 2.84
N LEU A 121 14.88 0.32 2.09
CA LEU A 121 15.36 -1.04 2.35
C LEU A 121 16.73 -1.34 1.72
N GLY A 122 17.38 -0.34 1.10
CA GLY A 122 18.69 -0.49 0.44
C GLY A 122 18.66 -1.30 -0.86
N MET A 123 17.49 -1.52 -1.43
CA MET A 123 17.31 -2.27 -2.67
C MET A 123 17.59 -1.40 -3.91
N LYS A 124 17.71 -2.06 -5.05
CA LYS A 124 17.93 -1.47 -6.38
C LYS A 124 16.67 -1.61 -7.23
N PRO A 125 15.73 -0.63 -7.21
CA PRO A 125 14.53 -0.73 -8.00
C PRO A 125 14.80 -0.58 -9.48
N VAL A 126 14.15 -1.44 -10.28
CA VAL A 126 14.08 -1.37 -11.75
C VAL A 126 12.64 -1.04 -12.13
N ARG A 127 12.45 -0.23 -13.16
CA ARG A 127 11.13 0.21 -13.62
C ARG A 127 10.19 -0.97 -13.82
N GLY A 128 8.96 -0.86 -13.28
CA GLY A 128 7.95 -1.88 -13.32
C GLY A 128 7.09 -1.89 -14.59
N LEU A 129 6.27 -2.93 -14.73
CA LEU A 129 5.23 -3.08 -15.75
C LEU A 129 3.90 -2.51 -15.25
N SER A 130 3.36 -1.53 -15.97
CA SER A 130 1.99 -1.05 -15.85
C SER A 130 1.11 -1.79 -16.85
N ALA A 131 0.27 -2.70 -16.38
CA ALA A 131 -0.59 -3.53 -17.23
C ALA A 131 -2.08 -3.28 -16.95
N ASP A 132 -2.93 -3.54 -17.95
CA ASP A 132 -4.37 -3.69 -17.76
C ASP A 132 -4.70 -5.16 -17.45
N MET A 133 -5.86 -5.40 -16.84
CA MET A 133 -6.32 -6.74 -16.48
C MET A 133 -6.46 -7.67 -17.69
N GLU A 134 -6.66 -7.12 -18.88
CA GLU A 134 -6.90 -7.88 -20.12
C GLU A 134 -5.68 -7.97 -21.03
N ASP A 135 -4.54 -7.38 -20.66
CA ASP A 135 -3.36 -7.30 -21.51
C ASP A 135 -2.85 -8.67 -21.97
N LEU A 136 -2.84 -9.67 -21.10
CA LEU A 136 -2.42 -11.03 -21.48
C LEU A 136 -3.35 -11.72 -22.50
N LEU A 137 -4.57 -11.21 -22.70
CA LEU A 137 -5.49 -11.71 -23.73
C LEU A 137 -5.10 -11.24 -25.13
N SER A 138 -4.28 -10.20 -25.24
CA SER A 138 -3.82 -9.62 -26.51
C SER A 138 -2.36 -9.96 -26.78
N GLU A 139 -1.98 -10.05 -28.08
CA GLU A 139 -0.56 -10.24 -28.46
C GLU A 139 0.28 -9.03 -28.08
N LYS A 140 -0.28 -7.84 -28.14
CA LYS A 140 0.39 -6.61 -27.72
C LYS A 140 0.76 -6.66 -26.23
N GLY A 141 -0.18 -7.01 -25.37
CA GLY A 141 0.07 -7.07 -23.94
C GLY A 141 1.04 -8.21 -23.55
N ARG A 142 0.93 -9.38 -24.19
CA ARG A 142 1.90 -10.46 -24.01
C ARG A 142 3.31 -10.06 -24.43
N ARG A 143 3.46 -9.31 -25.53
CA ARG A 143 4.76 -8.77 -25.95
C ARG A 143 5.29 -7.77 -24.95
N GLN A 144 4.46 -6.84 -24.48
CA GLN A 144 4.88 -5.87 -23.46
C GLN A 144 5.37 -6.56 -22.17
N ALA A 145 4.72 -7.64 -21.75
CA ALA A 145 5.16 -8.40 -20.58
C ALA A 145 6.53 -9.07 -20.83
N ARG A 146 6.76 -9.66 -22.03
CA ARG A 146 8.06 -10.23 -22.41
C ARG A 146 9.15 -9.15 -22.45
N ASP A 147 8.91 -8.07 -23.19
CA ASP A 147 9.87 -6.97 -23.35
C ASP A 147 10.25 -6.36 -21.98
N PHE A 148 9.28 -6.23 -21.08
CA PHE A 148 9.53 -5.81 -19.70
C PHE A 148 10.48 -6.77 -18.98
N PHE A 149 10.23 -8.07 -19.04
CA PHE A 149 11.02 -9.04 -18.31
C PHE A 149 12.43 -9.17 -18.87
N ASP A 150 12.60 -9.15 -20.20
CA ASP A 150 13.90 -9.12 -20.86
C ASP A 150 14.73 -7.90 -20.43
N GLN A 151 14.10 -6.71 -20.37
CA GLN A 151 14.73 -5.50 -19.87
C GLN A 151 15.09 -5.59 -18.38
N LEU A 152 14.23 -6.21 -17.57
CA LEU A 152 14.47 -6.42 -16.14
C LEU A 152 15.68 -7.34 -15.91
N VAL A 153 15.75 -8.47 -16.62
CA VAL A 153 16.89 -9.38 -16.57
C VAL A 153 18.17 -8.69 -17.00
N PHE A 154 18.14 -7.99 -18.14
CA PHE A 154 19.28 -7.20 -18.61
C PHE A 154 19.75 -6.16 -17.58
N ALA A 155 18.80 -5.45 -16.96
CA ALA A 155 19.13 -4.46 -15.92
C ALA A 155 19.81 -5.11 -14.70
N CYS A 156 19.32 -6.26 -14.25
CA CYS A 156 19.92 -7.01 -13.15
C CYS A 156 21.35 -7.47 -13.48
N GLU A 157 21.56 -8.04 -14.68
CA GLU A 157 22.87 -8.54 -15.12
C GLU A 157 23.92 -7.41 -15.27
N HIS A 158 23.48 -6.21 -15.66
CA HIS A 158 24.37 -5.07 -15.89
C HIS A 158 24.41 -4.06 -14.72
N GLY A 159 23.74 -4.38 -13.61
CA GLY A 159 23.75 -3.52 -12.43
C GLY A 159 22.99 -2.19 -12.62
N LEU A 160 22.03 -2.13 -13.55
CA LEU A 160 21.26 -0.92 -13.86
C LEU A 160 20.01 -0.85 -12.97
N PHE A 161 19.76 0.31 -12.39
CA PHE A 161 18.58 0.54 -11.54
C PHE A 161 18.20 2.02 -11.52
N VAL A 162 17.00 2.33 -11.07
CA VAL A 162 16.55 3.71 -10.85
C VAL A 162 17.36 4.30 -9.70
N PRO A 163 18.09 5.41 -9.88
CA PRO A 163 18.84 5.99 -8.77
C PRO A 163 17.89 6.62 -7.76
N PRO A 164 18.25 6.55 -6.43
CA PRO A 164 17.46 7.24 -5.43
C PRO A 164 17.45 8.76 -5.70
N PRO A 165 16.37 9.46 -5.35
CA PRO A 165 16.34 10.90 -5.43
C PRO A 165 17.45 11.50 -4.57
N PRO A 166 18.01 12.68 -4.94
CA PRO A 166 18.98 13.37 -4.11
C PRO A 166 18.44 13.54 -2.69
N ALA A 167 19.28 13.25 -1.67
CA ALA A 167 18.87 13.42 -0.28
C ALA A 167 18.42 14.87 -0.05
N ALA A 168 17.12 15.06 0.22
CA ALA A 168 16.62 16.36 0.59
C ALA A 168 17.11 16.67 2.01
N CYS A 169 17.94 17.68 2.15
CA CYS A 169 18.26 18.24 3.44
C CYS A 169 17.02 18.95 4.00
N ALA A 170 16.15 18.19 4.65
CA ALA A 170 15.00 18.79 5.31
C ALA A 170 15.51 19.50 6.59
N PRO A 171 15.25 20.80 6.75
CA PRO A 171 15.55 21.46 8.01
C PRO A 171 14.79 20.76 9.15
N ALA A 172 15.45 20.60 10.30
CA ALA A 172 14.80 20.10 11.50
C ALA A 172 13.58 21.00 11.82
N ARG A 173 12.38 20.42 11.77
CA ARG A 173 11.15 21.14 12.10
C ARG A 173 10.83 20.86 13.57
N PRO A 174 10.51 21.90 14.36
CA PRO A 174 10.02 21.68 15.72
C PRO A 174 8.72 20.89 15.67
N ALA A 175 8.47 20.09 16.71
CA ALA A 175 7.19 19.42 16.86
C ALA A 175 6.05 20.44 16.90
N TYR A 176 5.00 20.17 16.15
CA TYR A 176 3.82 21.02 16.16
C TYR A 176 3.17 20.97 17.56
N ARG A 177 2.75 22.14 18.05
CA ARG A 177 2.04 22.29 19.34
C ARG A 177 0.79 23.11 19.09
N ALA A 178 -0.34 22.66 19.63
CA ALA A 178 -1.59 23.38 19.55
C ALA A 178 -1.46 24.76 20.24
N ALA A 179 -1.91 25.81 19.58
CA ALA A 179 -1.78 27.19 20.03
C ALA A 179 -3.00 28.03 19.72
N LEU A 180 -3.98 27.55 18.99
CA LEU A 180 -5.14 28.33 18.58
C LEU A 180 -6.18 28.42 19.72
N PRO A 181 -6.76 29.61 19.97
CA PRO A 181 -7.89 29.75 20.89
C PRO A 181 -9.11 29.04 20.29
N GLU A 182 -10.01 28.62 21.17
CA GLU A 182 -11.24 27.96 20.76
C GLU A 182 -12.23 28.96 20.14
N THR A 183 -12.67 28.66 18.92
CA THR A 183 -13.73 29.43 18.25
C THR A 183 -15.11 28.96 18.75
N PRO A 184 -16.07 29.87 19.01
CA PRO A 184 -17.43 29.49 19.38
C PRO A 184 -18.08 28.56 18.37
N LYS A 185 -18.70 27.49 18.82
CA LYS A 185 -19.36 26.48 18.00
C LYS A 185 -20.78 26.90 17.64
N THR A 186 -20.90 27.89 16.78
CA THR A 186 -22.20 28.46 16.35
C THR A 186 -22.74 27.87 15.04
N GLY A 187 -21.92 27.08 14.33
CA GLY A 187 -22.34 26.45 13.09
C GLY A 187 -23.12 25.14 13.32
N ASP A 188 -23.92 24.75 12.34
CA ASP A 188 -24.87 23.62 12.38
C ASP A 188 -24.39 22.38 11.64
N LYS A 189 -23.17 22.42 11.09
CA LYS A 189 -22.63 21.30 10.29
C LYS A 189 -22.01 20.22 11.17
N ASP A 190 -22.23 18.97 10.79
CA ASP A 190 -21.55 17.80 11.37
C ASP A 190 -20.25 17.52 10.63
N VAL A 191 -19.13 17.58 11.35
CA VAL A 191 -17.80 17.35 10.79
C VAL A 191 -17.17 16.12 11.44
N VAL A 192 -16.79 15.15 10.61
CA VAL A 192 -16.12 13.93 11.07
C VAL A 192 -14.65 13.99 10.71
N ILE A 193 -13.80 13.79 11.70
CA ILE A 193 -12.34 13.69 11.54
C ILE A 193 -11.96 12.21 11.70
N VAL A 194 -11.49 11.59 10.62
CA VAL A 194 -10.97 10.22 10.63
C VAL A 194 -9.46 10.28 10.73
N THR A 195 -8.90 9.59 11.72
CA THR A 195 -7.46 9.64 12.00
C THR A 195 -6.89 8.28 12.37
N ASP A 196 -5.60 8.08 12.11
CA ASP A 196 -4.77 6.98 12.61
C ASP A 196 -3.81 7.42 13.73
N CYS A 197 -4.07 8.57 14.34
CA CYS A 197 -3.18 9.19 15.34
C CYS A 197 -2.83 8.20 16.45
N ALA A 198 -1.54 7.86 16.55
CA ALA A 198 -1.02 7.04 17.63
C ALA A 198 -0.90 7.87 18.91
N PRO A 199 -1.00 7.25 20.11
CA PRO A 199 -0.88 7.97 21.38
C PRO A 199 0.40 8.78 21.52
N GLU A 200 1.49 8.31 20.94
CA GLU A 200 2.80 8.96 20.94
C GLU A 200 2.95 10.07 19.90
N ASN A 201 2.03 10.20 18.94
CA ASN A 201 2.09 11.23 17.89
C ASN A 201 1.49 12.55 18.35
N ALA A 202 2.19 13.21 19.28
CA ALA A 202 1.77 14.49 19.84
C ALA A 202 1.61 15.60 18.78
N GLY A 203 2.39 15.54 17.68
CA GLY A 203 2.31 16.53 16.59
C GLY A 203 0.97 16.46 15.85
N LEU A 204 0.56 15.27 15.42
CA LEU A 204 -0.73 15.07 14.74
C LEU A 204 -1.90 15.35 15.70
N ALA A 205 -1.80 14.92 16.96
CA ALA A 205 -2.81 15.23 17.98
C ALA A 205 -3.00 16.75 18.16
N ALA A 206 -1.91 17.52 18.21
CA ALA A 206 -1.95 18.97 18.32
C ALA A 206 -2.56 19.64 17.06
N MET A 207 -2.23 19.14 15.85
CA MET A 207 -2.84 19.64 14.61
C MET A 207 -4.36 19.39 14.57
N ILE A 208 -4.81 18.21 15.03
CA ILE A 208 -6.24 17.89 15.14
C ILE A 208 -6.91 18.83 16.17
N ALA A 209 -6.25 19.08 17.30
CA ALA A 209 -6.77 19.99 18.34
C ALA A 209 -6.93 21.41 17.80
N ASP A 210 -5.94 21.97 17.12
CA ASP A 210 -6.01 23.30 16.50
C ASP A 210 -7.07 23.38 15.40
N PHE A 211 -7.18 22.36 14.55
CA PHE A 211 -8.24 22.30 13.56
C PHE A 211 -9.63 22.37 14.23
N ARG A 212 -9.82 21.58 15.29
CA ARG A 212 -11.08 21.58 16.05
C ARG A 212 -11.33 22.89 16.75
N ALA A 213 -10.29 23.52 17.31
CA ALA A 213 -10.40 24.83 17.96
C ALA A 213 -10.83 25.92 16.97
N ALA A 214 -10.24 25.95 15.79
CA ALA A 214 -10.54 26.92 14.73
C ALA A 214 -11.91 26.70 14.06
N LEU A 215 -12.45 25.48 14.11
CA LEU A 215 -13.69 25.14 13.41
C LEU A 215 -14.92 25.72 14.14
N PRO A 216 -15.81 26.48 13.47
CA PRO A 216 -17.03 27.00 14.12
C PRO A 216 -18.15 25.96 14.27
N HIS A 217 -17.94 24.73 13.81
CA HIS A 217 -18.89 23.62 13.86
C HIS A 217 -18.51 22.58 14.91
N ALA A 218 -19.46 21.77 15.35
CA ALA A 218 -19.18 20.58 16.13
C ALA A 218 -18.36 19.58 15.30
N SER A 219 -17.45 18.85 15.95
CA SER A 219 -16.66 17.83 15.26
C SER A 219 -16.49 16.58 16.10
N ARG A 220 -16.55 15.42 15.43
CA ARG A 220 -16.32 14.11 16.03
C ARG A 220 -14.99 13.56 15.51
N VAL A 221 -14.15 13.06 16.42
CA VAL A 221 -12.88 12.43 16.05
C VAL A 221 -13.06 10.92 16.15
N ILE A 222 -12.70 10.21 15.09
CA ILE A 222 -12.74 8.76 14.99
C ILE A 222 -11.34 8.27 14.74
N ASN A 223 -10.78 7.60 15.74
CA ASN A 223 -9.48 6.99 15.61
C ASN A 223 -9.62 5.56 15.05
N LEU A 224 -9.04 5.33 13.90
CA LEU A 224 -9.05 4.02 13.22
C LEU A 224 -8.36 2.92 14.03
N ARG A 225 -7.50 3.29 15.01
CA ARG A 225 -6.86 2.33 15.91
C ARG A 225 -7.86 1.66 16.86
N ASP A 226 -8.95 2.33 17.13
CA ASP A 226 -10.02 1.81 18.00
C ASP A 226 -11.05 1.00 17.21
N PHE A 227 -10.96 0.99 15.87
CA PHE A 227 -11.90 0.25 15.04
C PHE A 227 -11.42 -1.19 14.81
N PRO A 228 -12.29 -2.22 15.07
CA PRO A 228 -11.89 -3.62 15.02
C PRO A 228 -11.91 -4.17 13.57
N PHE A 229 -11.07 -3.65 12.67
CA PHE A 229 -11.01 -4.14 11.29
C PHE A 229 -10.74 -5.64 11.21
N ALA A 230 -11.64 -6.38 10.56
CA ALA A 230 -11.41 -7.79 10.25
C ALA A 230 -10.34 -7.97 9.15
N GLY A 231 -10.10 -6.95 8.33
CA GLY A 231 -9.07 -6.91 7.28
C GLY A 231 -9.37 -5.88 6.21
N GLY A 232 -8.43 -5.67 5.31
CA GLY A 232 -8.58 -4.79 4.16
C GLY A 232 -9.43 -5.38 3.04
N CYS A 233 -9.80 -4.57 2.07
CA CYS A 233 -10.65 -4.96 0.95
C CYS A 233 -10.10 -6.20 0.22
N LEU A 234 -10.97 -7.18 -0.04
CA LEU A 234 -10.65 -8.40 -0.77
C LEU A 234 -10.85 -8.26 -2.30
N GLY A 235 -11.40 -7.15 -2.76
CA GLY A 235 -11.81 -6.97 -4.17
C GLY A 235 -12.88 -7.99 -4.59
N CYS A 236 -13.65 -8.53 -3.65
CA CYS A 236 -14.64 -9.60 -3.90
C CYS A 236 -15.92 -9.11 -4.58
N MET A 237 -16.12 -7.79 -4.69
CA MET A 237 -17.29 -7.14 -5.29
C MET A 237 -18.63 -7.45 -4.58
N ASN A 238 -18.61 -8.04 -3.38
CA ASN A 238 -19.83 -8.34 -2.64
C ASN A 238 -20.66 -7.09 -2.36
N CYS A 239 -20.00 -5.98 -2.01
CA CYS A 239 -20.64 -4.69 -1.74
C CYS A 239 -21.32 -4.10 -2.99
N ALA A 240 -20.78 -4.34 -4.19
CA ALA A 240 -21.42 -3.90 -5.44
C ALA A 240 -22.72 -4.64 -5.74
N VAL A 241 -22.84 -5.89 -5.29
CA VAL A 241 -24.03 -6.72 -5.53
C VAL A 241 -25.06 -6.60 -4.40
N THR A 242 -24.60 -6.65 -3.14
CA THR A 242 -25.49 -6.73 -1.96
C THR A 242 -25.61 -5.41 -1.21
N GLY A 243 -24.79 -4.42 -1.54
CA GLY A 243 -24.67 -3.18 -0.80
C GLY A 243 -23.94 -3.33 0.54
N LYS A 244 -23.34 -4.49 0.86
CA LYS A 244 -22.67 -4.77 2.14
C LYS A 244 -21.31 -5.41 1.94
N CYS A 245 -20.37 -5.09 2.82
CA CYS A 245 -19.08 -5.75 2.85
C CYS A 245 -19.22 -7.24 3.24
N VAL A 246 -18.31 -8.09 2.77
CA VAL A 246 -18.24 -9.50 3.18
C VAL A 246 -17.84 -9.67 4.65
N TYR A 247 -17.09 -8.73 5.19
CA TYR A 247 -16.71 -8.70 6.59
C TYR A 247 -17.91 -8.31 7.48
N LYS A 248 -17.96 -8.88 8.67
CA LYS A 248 -19.01 -8.61 9.69
C LYS A 248 -18.39 -7.89 10.88
N ASP A 249 -17.68 -6.79 10.62
CA ASP A 249 -16.98 -6.00 11.62
C ASP A 249 -17.62 -4.62 11.85
N SER A 250 -18.89 -4.46 11.44
CA SER A 250 -19.66 -3.21 11.54
C SER A 250 -19.11 -2.02 10.75
N PHE A 251 -18.17 -2.26 9.81
CA PHE A 251 -17.60 -1.18 9.00
C PHE A 251 -18.65 -0.50 8.11
N ASP A 252 -19.57 -1.27 7.51
CA ASP A 252 -20.65 -0.69 6.69
C ASP A 252 -21.55 0.24 7.49
N ASP A 253 -21.91 -0.14 8.72
CA ASP A 253 -22.76 0.67 9.59
C ASP A 253 -22.03 1.94 10.02
N PHE A 254 -20.75 1.82 10.34
CA PHE A 254 -19.87 2.95 10.62
C PHE A 254 -19.74 3.89 9.42
N LEU A 255 -19.40 3.38 8.25
CA LEU A 255 -19.22 4.17 7.04
C LEU A 255 -20.51 4.92 6.68
N ARG A 256 -21.63 4.21 6.63
CA ARG A 256 -22.94 4.77 6.20
C ARG A 256 -23.57 5.65 7.26
N GLY A 257 -23.50 5.24 8.52
CA GLY A 257 -24.18 5.94 9.62
C GLY A 257 -23.37 7.08 10.23
N THR A 258 -22.06 7.14 10.00
CA THR A 258 -21.17 8.09 10.64
C THR A 258 -20.42 8.96 9.64
N VAL A 259 -19.77 8.35 8.65
CA VAL A 259 -18.92 9.11 7.71
C VAL A 259 -19.76 9.69 6.57
N GLN A 260 -20.57 8.87 5.90
CA GLN A 260 -21.34 9.30 4.73
C GLN A 260 -22.53 10.23 5.07
N THR A 261 -22.96 10.28 6.34
CA THR A 261 -24.00 11.19 6.79
C THR A 261 -23.48 12.54 7.27
N ALA A 262 -22.19 12.69 7.46
CA ALA A 262 -21.56 13.94 7.85
C ALA A 262 -21.64 14.98 6.71
N ASP A 263 -21.75 16.27 7.07
CA ASP A 263 -21.68 17.37 6.11
C ASP A 263 -20.27 17.54 5.53
N ALA A 264 -19.24 17.18 6.32
CA ALA A 264 -17.85 17.16 5.90
C ALA A 264 -17.06 16.09 6.65
N PHE A 265 -16.08 15.50 5.98
CA PHE A 265 -15.10 14.64 6.62
C PHE A 265 -13.67 15.12 6.33
N VAL A 266 -12.81 14.89 7.30
CA VAL A 266 -11.41 15.31 7.28
C VAL A 266 -10.55 14.10 7.55
N TYR A 267 -9.56 13.88 6.69
CA TYR A 267 -8.55 12.84 6.90
C TYR A 267 -7.33 13.46 7.58
N ALA A 268 -7.05 13.00 8.79
CA ALA A 268 -5.90 13.41 9.59
C ALA A 268 -5.02 12.18 9.86
N PHE A 269 -4.00 11.96 9.06
CA PHE A 269 -3.18 10.77 9.13
C PHE A 269 -1.68 11.06 9.19
N SER A 270 -0.93 10.10 9.72
CA SER A 270 0.52 10.12 9.73
C SER A 270 1.06 9.65 8.39
N VAL A 271 2.09 10.33 7.88
CA VAL A 271 2.85 9.81 6.74
C VAL A 271 3.84 8.77 7.26
N SER A 272 3.73 7.54 6.78
CA SER A 272 4.62 6.42 7.10
C SER A 272 4.93 5.64 5.83
N GLY A 273 6.21 5.37 5.57
CA GLY A 273 6.61 4.65 4.36
C GLY A 273 6.16 5.35 3.07
N HIS A 274 6.34 6.68 3.00
CA HIS A 274 6.03 7.53 1.84
C HIS A 274 4.54 7.68 1.48
N SER A 275 3.63 7.22 2.35
CA SER A 275 2.18 7.32 2.18
C SER A 275 1.47 7.31 3.53
N ALA A 276 0.15 7.30 3.55
CA ALA A 276 -0.60 6.90 4.73
C ALA A 276 -0.25 5.45 5.10
N GLY A 277 -0.14 5.15 6.40
CA GLY A 277 0.18 3.80 6.89
C GLY A 277 -0.90 2.76 6.53
N SER A 278 -0.57 1.49 6.71
CA SER A 278 -1.45 0.38 6.33
C SER A 278 -2.82 0.43 7.02
N LEU A 279 -2.90 0.94 8.25
CA LEU A 279 -4.18 1.08 8.96
C LEU A 279 -5.12 2.05 8.24
N PHE A 280 -4.61 3.22 7.82
CA PHE A 280 -5.39 4.18 7.04
C PHE A 280 -5.73 3.59 5.66
N LYS A 281 -4.79 2.89 5.04
CA LYS A 281 -5.04 2.19 3.77
C LYS A 281 -6.11 1.09 3.87
N CYS A 282 -6.20 0.41 5.02
CA CYS A 282 -7.27 -0.55 5.29
C CYS A 282 -8.66 0.12 5.26
N TYR A 283 -8.77 1.31 5.84
CA TYR A 283 -9.98 2.13 5.79
C TYR A 283 -10.29 2.63 4.37
N ASP A 284 -9.29 3.15 3.67
CA ASP A 284 -9.40 3.74 2.33
C ASP A 284 -9.82 2.72 1.27
N ASP A 285 -9.35 1.47 1.37
CA ASP A 285 -9.70 0.39 0.44
C ASP A 285 -11.14 -0.13 0.61
N ARG A 286 -11.76 0.12 1.75
CA ARG A 286 -13.08 -0.44 2.11
C ARG A 286 -14.21 0.53 1.97
#